data_7e1bab0024683ae02484ef0fbfc55def
#
_entry.id   7e1bab0024683ae02484ef0fbfc55def
#
_cell.length_a   1.000
_cell.length_b   1.000
_cell.length_c   1.000
_cell.angle_alpha   90.00
_cell.angle_beta   90.00
_cell.angle_gamma   90.00
#
_symmetry.space_group_name_H-M   'P 1'
#
loop_
_entity.id
_entity.type
_entity.pdbx_description
1 polymer ?
#
loop_
_entity_poly.entity_id
_entity_poly.type
_entity_poly.pdbx_seq_one_letter_code
_entity_poly.pdbx_strand_id
1 'polypeptide(L)'
;IKSLKDDDTSVDLQVALFSFGGEEATIDFPLTSVSKIEDNQIPVYQASGRTPMGLTFFQMKDIIENKDIIPSRAYKPTIVLITDGKPTDNYEVSMKCLIEEGRSSKAFRMAMAIGADANQKMLESFVSTPEHLVSGENARDIKKFFRYVTMTVASRTHSQTPDNPPTIPFPDDEI
;
A
#
# COMPACT_ATOMS: atom_id res chain seq x y z
N ILE A 1 -0.05 -9.75 5.40
CA ILE A 1 -0.76 -10.86 4.72
C ILE A 1 -1.37 -11.80 5.74
N LYS A 2 -0.58 -12.31 6.72
CA LYS A 2 -1.10 -13.24 7.74
C LYS A 2 -2.33 -12.66 8.46
N SER A 3 -2.27 -11.43 8.94
CA SER A 3 -3.39 -10.75 9.60
C SER A 3 -4.63 -10.60 8.71
N LEU A 4 -4.46 -10.52 7.39
CA LEU A 4 -5.57 -10.45 6.43
C LEU A 4 -6.21 -11.81 6.15
N LYS A 5 -5.48 -12.91 6.37
CA LYS A 5 -6.02 -14.28 6.28
C LYS A 5 -6.90 -14.66 7.48
N ASP A 6 -6.57 -14.09 8.65
CA ASP A 6 -7.27 -14.39 9.90
C ASP A 6 -8.63 -13.66 10.00
N ASP A 7 -8.90 -12.73 9.07
CA ASP A 7 -10.17 -12.02 9.01
C ASP A 7 -11.21 -12.90 8.28
N ASP A 8 -12.24 -13.33 9.00
CA ASP A 8 -13.35 -14.17 8.49
C ASP A 8 -14.29 -13.34 7.58
N THR A 9 -13.69 -12.70 6.57
CA THR A 9 -14.43 -11.96 5.57
C THR A 9 -14.92 -12.90 4.47
N SER A 10 -16.19 -12.87 4.16
CA SER A 10 -16.78 -13.54 2.98
C SER A 10 -16.31 -12.93 1.65
N VAL A 11 -15.42 -11.98 1.69
CA VAL A 11 -14.90 -11.24 0.53
C VAL A 11 -13.57 -11.85 0.09
N ASP A 12 -13.45 -12.16 -1.20
CA ASP A 12 -12.18 -12.57 -1.81
C ASP A 12 -11.21 -11.38 -1.85
N LEU A 13 -10.47 -11.21 -0.77
CA LEU A 13 -9.45 -10.18 -0.66
C LEU A 13 -8.24 -10.57 -1.51
N GLN A 14 -7.84 -9.69 -2.42
CA GLN A 14 -6.69 -9.88 -3.28
C GLN A 14 -5.59 -8.86 -2.93
N VAL A 15 -4.34 -9.28 -3.05
CA VAL A 15 -3.17 -8.45 -2.81
C VAL A 15 -2.18 -8.56 -3.98
N ALA A 16 -1.57 -7.44 -4.35
CA ALA A 16 -0.38 -7.39 -5.18
C ALA A 16 0.76 -6.84 -4.33
N LEU A 17 1.96 -7.35 -4.51
CA LEU A 17 3.13 -6.93 -3.77
C LEU A 17 4.19 -6.42 -4.73
N PHE A 18 4.65 -5.20 -4.47
CA PHE A 18 5.71 -4.54 -5.21
C PHE A 18 6.88 -4.30 -4.29
N SER A 19 8.07 -4.54 -4.78
CA SER A 19 9.30 -4.06 -4.14
C SER A 19 10.06 -3.13 -5.08
N PHE A 20 10.79 -2.21 -4.51
CA PHE A 20 11.66 -1.31 -5.23
C PHE A 20 12.99 -1.15 -4.48
N GLY A 21 14.08 -1.21 -5.21
CA GLY A 21 15.43 -1.11 -4.67
C GLY A 21 16.47 -1.22 -5.78
N GLY A 22 17.65 -0.67 -5.56
CA GLY A 22 18.66 -0.62 -6.61
C GLY A 22 18.20 0.24 -7.78
N GLU A 23 18.12 -0.35 -8.97
CA GLU A 23 17.68 0.34 -10.21
C GLU A 23 16.30 -0.14 -10.65
N GLU A 24 15.66 -1.07 -9.93
CA GLU A 24 14.49 -1.80 -10.40
C GLU A 24 13.30 -1.65 -9.45
N ALA A 25 12.10 -1.75 -10.03
CA ALA A 25 10.86 -2.00 -9.35
C ALA A 25 10.32 -3.36 -9.81
N THR A 26 10.02 -4.23 -8.87
CA THR A 26 9.64 -5.62 -9.13
C THR A 26 8.22 -5.86 -8.64
N ILE A 27 7.44 -6.60 -9.43
CA ILE A 27 6.17 -7.15 -8.99
C ILE A 27 6.45 -8.54 -8.41
N ASP A 28 6.58 -8.62 -7.10
CA ASP A 28 6.90 -9.88 -6.39
C ASP A 28 5.71 -10.82 -6.40
N PHE A 29 4.51 -10.26 -6.21
CA PHE A 29 3.25 -10.95 -6.38
C PHE A 29 2.32 -10.16 -7.30
N PRO A 30 1.85 -10.74 -8.41
CA PRO A 30 0.72 -10.20 -9.14
C PRO A 30 -0.54 -10.27 -8.26
N LEU A 31 -1.60 -9.58 -8.65
CA LEU A 31 -2.85 -9.56 -7.89
C LEU A 31 -3.35 -10.99 -7.65
N THR A 32 -3.28 -11.43 -6.41
CA THR A 32 -3.52 -12.81 -5.98
C THR A 32 -4.43 -12.83 -4.76
N SER A 33 -5.36 -13.79 -4.70
CA SER A 33 -6.20 -14.01 -3.52
C SER A 33 -5.33 -14.30 -2.29
N VAL A 34 -5.59 -13.59 -1.19
CA VAL A 34 -4.85 -13.75 0.08
C VAL A 34 -4.89 -15.20 0.57
N SER A 35 -5.99 -15.92 0.34
CA SER A 35 -6.15 -17.33 0.72
C SER A 35 -5.18 -18.28 -0.02
N LYS A 36 -4.66 -17.85 -1.18
CA LYS A 36 -3.74 -18.66 -2.01
C LYS A 36 -2.27 -18.37 -1.77
N ILE A 37 -1.94 -17.35 -1.00
CA ILE A 37 -0.54 -16.98 -0.71
C ILE A 37 -0.05 -17.79 0.49
N GLU A 38 1.01 -18.55 0.32
CA GLU A 38 1.68 -19.26 1.41
C GLU A 38 2.75 -18.38 2.05
N ASP A 39 2.96 -18.53 3.36
CA ASP A 39 3.90 -17.68 4.11
C ASP A 39 5.35 -17.82 3.63
N ASN A 40 5.72 -18.98 3.11
CA ASN A 40 7.04 -19.28 2.53
C ASN A 40 7.28 -18.63 1.15
N GLN A 41 6.22 -18.13 0.51
CA GLN A 41 6.29 -17.43 -0.78
C GLN A 41 6.59 -15.93 -0.62
N ILE A 42 6.46 -15.39 0.59
CA ILE A 42 6.70 -13.96 0.84
C ILE A 42 8.23 -13.73 0.84
N PRO A 43 8.74 -12.87 -0.05
CA PRO A 43 10.17 -12.59 -0.10
C PRO A 43 10.69 -11.98 1.20
N VAL A 44 11.92 -12.35 1.56
CA VAL A 44 12.66 -11.66 2.61
C VAL A 44 13.42 -10.52 1.96
N TYR A 45 13.02 -9.30 2.25
CA TYR A 45 13.64 -8.11 1.69
C TYR A 45 14.88 -7.70 2.48
N GLN A 46 15.91 -7.26 1.74
CA GLN A 46 17.05 -6.57 2.30
C GLN A 46 17.07 -5.15 1.71
N ALA A 47 17.04 -4.16 2.58
CA ALA A 47 17.15 -2.77 2.15
C ALA A 47 18.51 -2.54 1.48
N SER A 48 18.53 -2.08 0.24
CA SER A 48 19.77 -1.81 -0.49
C SER A 48 19.55 -0.87 -1.68
N GLY A 49 20.52 0.00 -1.91
CA GLY A 49 20.64 0.75 -3.14
C GLY A 49 19.68 1.94 -3.27
N ARG A 50 19.22 2.19 -4.48
CA ARG A 50 18.36 3.32 -4.85
C ARG A 50 16.89 3.05 -4.56
N THR A 51 16.06 4.08 -4.68
CA THR A 51 14.62 4.04 -4.41
C THR A 51 13.85 4.47 -5.68
N PRO A 52 13.67 3.60 -6.70
CA PRO A 52 13.01 3.94 -7.97
C PRO A 52 11.48 3.97 -7.81
N MET A 53 10.97 4.93 -7.05
CA MET A 53 9.55 5.06 -6.72
C MET A 53 8.69 5.41 -7.93
N GLY A 54 9.21 6.23 -8.83
CA GLY A 54 8.50 6.65 -10.03
C GLY A 54 8.15 5.49 -10.94
N LEU A 55 9.08 4.54 -11.10
CA LEU A 55 8.83 3.32 -11.85
C LEU A 55 7.74 2.46 -11.18
N THR A 56 7.78 2.36 -9.84
CA THR A 56 6.77 1.62 -9.06
C THR A 56 5.38 2.24 -9.22
N PHE A 57 5.27 3.56 -9.14
CA PHE A 57 3.99 4.26 -9.33
C PHE A 57 3.42 4.04 -10.73
N PHE A 58 4.28 4.03 -11.74
CA PHE A 58 3.87 3.75 -13.12
C PHE A 58 3.32 2.33 -13.26
N GLN A 59 4.05 1.31 -12.79
CA GLN A 59 3.59 -0.10 -12.82
C GLN A 59 2.29 -0.30 -12.06
N MET A 60 2.16 0.32 -10.89
CA MET A 60 0.96 0.25 -10.06
C MET A 60 -0.24 0.87 -10.76
N LYS A 61 -0.07 2.04 -11.40
CA LYS A 61 -1.10 2.67 -12.19
C LYS A 61 -1.56 1.77 -13.33
N ASP A 62 -0.63 1.19 -14.08
CA ASP A 62 -0.94 0.31 -15.21
C ASP A 62 -1.82 -0.88 -14.78
N ILE A 63 -1.51 -1.52 -13.67
CA ILE A 63 -2.33 -2.61 -13.11
C ILE A 63 -3.73 -2.12 -12.71
N ILE A 64 -3.84 -0.97 -12.05
CA ILE A 64 -5.14 -0.45 -11.56
C ILE A 64 -6.04 -0.03 -12.73
N GLU A 65 -5.48 0.54 -13.78
CA GLU A 65 -6.24 0.95 -14.98
C GLU A 65 -6.69 -0.25 -15.82
N ASN A 66 -5.99 -1.37 -15.72
CA ASN A 66 -6.28 -2.58 -16.49
C ASN A 66 -7.54 -3.29 -15.95
N LYS A 67 -8.64 -3.25 -16.73
CA LYS A 67 -9.92 -3.85 -16.36
C LYS A 67 -9.94 -5.37 -16.40
N ASP A 68 -9.01 -5.98 -17.10
CA ASP A 68 -8.85 -7.44 -17.13
C ASP A 68 -8.20 -7.95 -15.84
N ILE A 69 -7.39 -7.11 -15.18
CA ILE A 69 -6.76 -7.39 -13.87
C ILE A 69 -7.70 -6.99 -12.74
N ILE A 70 -8.18 -5.74 -12.75
CA ILE A 70 -9.11 -5.20 -11.74
C ILE A 70 -10.43 -4.85 -12.44
N PRO A 71 -11.46 -5.69 -12.38
CA PRO A 71 -12.74 -5.44 -13.03
C PRO A 71 -13.38 -4.12 -12.58
N SER A 72 -14.18 -3.51 -13.45
CA SER A 72 -14.80 -2.20 -13.16
C SER A 72 -15.74 -2.23 -11.94
N ARG A 73 -16.28 -3.40 -11.59
CA ARG A 73 -17.15 -3.63 -10.42
C ARG A 73 -16.40 -3.93 -9.12
N ALA A 74 -15.07 -4.09 -9.19
CA ALA A 74 -14.27 -4.30 -7.98
C ALA A 74 -14.29 -3.06 -7.09
N TYR A 75 -14.10 -3.26 -5.79
CA TYR A 75 -13.87 -2.16 -4.86
C TYR A 75 -12.62 -1.37 -5.26
N LYS A 76 -12.60 -0.09 -4.93
CA LYS A 76 -11.42 0.74 -5.13
C LYS A 76 -10.25 0.19 -4.34
N PRO A 77 -9.07 0.04 -4.95
CA PRO A 77 -7.93 -0.53 -4.28
C PRO A 77 -7.46 0.33 -3.10
N THR A 78 -6.84 -0.33 -2.12
CA THR A 78 -6.02 0.33 -1.10
C THR A 78 -4.56 0.19 -1.52
N ILE A 79 -3.85 1.30 -1.62
CA ILE A 79 -2.41 1.34 -1.87
C ILE A 79 -1.70 1.64 -0.55
N VAL A 80 -0.73 0.80 -0.22
CA VAL A 80 0.09 0.95 0.99
C VAL A 80 1.54 1.12 0.57
N LEU A 81 2.13 2.27 0.88
CA LEU A 81 3.51 2.60 0.58
C LEU A 81 4.34 2.60 1.87
N ILE A 82 5.42 1.83 1.90
CA ILE A 82 6.36 1.80 3.02
C ILE A 82 7.74 2.11 2.45
N THR A 83 8.42 3.10 3.01
CA THR A 83 9.75 3.51 2.55
C THR A 83 10.58 4.09 3.67
N ASP A 84 11.89 3.85 3.62
CA ASP A 84 12.92 4.42 4.49
C ASP A 84 13.77 5.50 3.79
N GLY A 85 13.54 5.73 2.50
CA GLY A 85 14.38 6.60 1.69
C GLY A 85 13.64 7.66 0.89
N LYS A 86 14.45 8.47 0.21
CA LYS A 86 13.97 9.45 -0.76
C LYS A 86 13.93 8.81 -2.15
N PRO A 87 12.92 9.15 -2.98
CA PRO A 87 12.93 8.74 -4.38
C PRO A 87 14.23 9.15 -5.07
N THR A 88 14.77 8.26 -5.89
CA THR A 88 16.02 8.49 -6.63
C THR A 88 15.80 8.65 -8.13
N ASP A 89 14.58 8.47 -8.58
CA ASP A 89 14.13 8.68 -9.95
C ASP A 89 13.14 9.87 -10.04
N ASN A 90 12.70 10.19 -11.25
CA ASN A 90 11.70 11.24 -11.48
C ASN A 90 10.30 10.70 -11.14
N TYR A 91 9.95 10.72 -9.87
CA TYR A 91 8.69 10.17 -9.35
C TYR A 91 7.50 11.14 -9.50
N GLU A 92 7.72 12.45 -9.64
CA GLU A 92 6.68 13.47 -9.53
C GLU A 92 5.58 13.27 -10.57
N VAL A 93 5.97 13.02 -11.81
CA VAL A 93 5.02 12.83 -12.93
C VAL A 93 4.21 11.56 -12.74
N SER A 94 4.86 10.44 -12.47
CA SER A 94 4.18 9.15 -12.28
C SER A 94 3.30 9.13 -11.03
N MET A 95 3.75 9.74 -9.94
CA MET A 95 2.93 9.93 -8.74
C MET A 95 1.70 10.77 -9.04
N LYS A 96 1.87 11.91 -9.70
CA LYS A 96 0.76 12.78 -10.10
C LYS A 96 -0.26 12.04 -10.95
N CYS A 97 0.19 11.32 -11.98
CA CYS A 97 -0.68 10.50 -12.80
C CYS A 97 -1.44 9.44 -11.99
N LEU A 98 -0.76 8.77 -11.02
CA LEU A 98 -1.37 7.78 -10.15
C LEU A 98 -2.47 8.37 -9.25
N ILE A 99 -2.24 9.53 -8.66
CA ILE A 99 -3.13 10.12 -7.65
C ILE A 99 -4.21 11.06 -8.21
N GLU A 100 -4.06 11.56 -9.44
CA GLU A 100 -4.99 12.54 -10.02
C GLU A 100 -5.76 12.01 -11.23
N GLU A 101 -5.30 10.94 -11.89
CA GLU A 101 -5.87 10.52 -13.17
C GLU A 101 -6.46 9.12 -13.13
N GLY A 102 -7.54 8.91 -13.90
CA GLY A 102 -8.12 7.60 -14.16
C GLY A 102 -8.75 6.94 -12.93
N ARG A 103 -8.72 5.62 -12.94
CA ARG A 103 -9.27 4.78 -11.84
C ARG A 103 -8.36 4.82 -10.61
N SER A 104 -7.07 4.91 -10.82
CA SER A 104 -6.06 4.93 -9.76
C SER A 104 -6.21 6.15 -8.85
N SER A 105 -6.70 7.29 -9.35
CA SER A 105 -6.96 8.48 -8.54
C SER A 105 -7.98 8.24 -7.42
N LYS A 106 -8.83 7.24 -7.57
CA LYS A 106 -9.86 6.86 -6.60
C LYS A 106 -9.39 5.84 -5.57
N ALA A 107 -8.15 5.37 -5.68
CA ALA A 107 -7.56 4.45 -4.71
C ALA A 107 -7.43 5.11 -3.34
N PHE A 108 -7.66 4.32 -2.29
CA PHE A 108 -7.37 4.73 -0.93
C PHE A 108 -5.87 4.55 -0.66
N ARG A 109 -5.18 5.56 -0.15
CA ARG A 109 -3.73 5.56 -0.03
C ARG A 109 -3.29 5.78 1.41
N MET A 110 -2.43 4.88 1.88
CA MET A 110 -1.79 4.92 3.19
C MET A 110 -0.27 4.86 3.00
N ALA A 111 0.49 5.47 3.89
CA ALA A 111 1.94 5.40 3.84
C ALA A 111 2.58 5.29 5.22
N MET A 112 3.75 4.66 5.26
CA MET A 112 4.63 4.65 6.42
C MET A 112 6.01 5.16 6.03
N ALA A 113 6.45 6.19 6.75
CA ALA A 113 7.82 6.69 6.71
C ALA A 113 8.66 5.96 7.76
N ILE A 114 9.74 5.29 7.36
CA ILE A 114 10.66 4.62 8.29
C ILE A 114 11.91 5.48 8.45
N GLY A 115 12.18 5.91 9.68
CA GLY A 115 13.34 6.73 10.00
C GLY A 115 13.26 8.16 9.45
N ALA A 116 14.37 8.89 9.56
CA ALA A 116 14.43 10.31 9.25
C ALA A 116 14.70 10.64 7.76
N ASP A 117 15.14 9.65 6.97
CA ASP A 117 15.55 9.88 5.59
C ASP A 117 14.39 9.79 4.58
N ALA A 118 13.23 9.28 4.99
CA ALA A 118 12.04 9.24 4.16
C ALA A 118 11.59 10.65 3.74
N ASN A 119 11.14 10.79 2.48
CA ASN A 119 10.65 12.07 1.98
C ASN A 119 9.24 12.35 2.49
N GLN A 120 9.15 12.97 3.68
CA GLN A 120 7.89 13.27 4.36
C GLN A 120 6.92 14.06 3.47
N LYS A 121 7.41 15.10 2.79
CA LYS A 121 6.60 15.96 1.92
C LYS A 121 5.97 15.18 0.74
N MET A 122 6.72 14.25 0.15
CA MET A 122 6.20 13.38 -0.90
C MET A 122 5.11 12.47 -0.35
N LEU A 123 5.33 11.85 0.81
CA LEU A 123 4.38 10.95 1.45
C LEU A 123 3.09 11.69 1.88
N GLU A 124 3.18 12.92 2.38
CA GLU A 124 2.02 13.77 2.66
C GLU A 124 1.17 14.03 1.42
N SER A 125 1.82 14.22 0.27
CA SER A 125 1.12 14.41 -1.01
C SER A 125 0.54 13.10 -1.58
N PHE A 126 1.10 11.95 -1.19
CA PHE A 126 0.66 10.64 -1.66
C PHE A 126 -0.58 10.13 -0.94
N VAL A 127 -0.67 10.27 0.38
CA VAL A 127 -1.76 9.71 1.18
C VAL A 127 -3.12 10.34 0.89
N SER A 128 -4.18 9.61 1.09
CA SER A 128 -5.55 10.12 0.87
C SER A 128 -5.93 11.22 1.86
N THR A 129 -5.50 11.08 3.12
CA THR A 129 -5.65 12.10 4.17
C THR A 129 -4.45 12.05 5.11
N PRO A 130 -4.11 13.13 5.81
CA PRO A 130 -2.92 13.20 6.67
C PRO A 130 -2.84 12.09 7.73
N GLU A 131 -3.96 11.63 8.26
CA GLU A 131 -4.02 10.59 9.30
C GLU A 131 -3.51 9.22 8.79
N HIS A 132 -3.43 9.04 7.48
CA HIS A 132 -2.94 7.80 6.85
C HIS A 132 -1.43 7.80 6.59
N LEU A 133 -0.74 8.85 7.00
CA LEU A 133 0.73 8.89 7.05
C LEU A 133 1.21 8.62 8.47
N VAL A 134 1.93 7.53 8.63
CA VAL A 134 2.47 7.09 9.91
C VAL A 134 3.99 7.13 9.84
N SER A 135 4.63 7.57 10.91
CA SER A 135 6.08 7.48 11.07
C SER A 135 6.44 6.36 12.04
N GLY A 136 7.56 5.69 11.79
CA GLY A 136 8.08 4.64 12.65
C GLY A 136 9.59 4.48 12.49
N GLU A 137 10.22 3.86 13.47
CA GLU A 137 11.68 3.72 13.49
C GLU A 137 12.14 2.26 13.65
N ASN A 138 11.22 1.37 13.97
CA ASN A 138 11.57 0.01 14.35
C ASN A 138 10.52 -1.03 13.90
N ALA A 139 10.85 -2.30 14.07
CA ALA A 139 9.99 -3.42 13.68
C ALA A 139 8.63 -3.43 14.40
N ARG A 140 8.54 -2.88 15.64
CA ARG A 140 7.28 -2.78 16.39
C ARG A 140 6.35 -1.80 15.69
N ASP A 141 6.86 -0.66 15.26
CA ASP A 141 6.08 0.36 14.55
C ASP A 141 5.57 -0.17 13.22
N ILE A 142 6.41 -0.91 12.48
CA ILE A 142 6.03 -1.57 11.23
C ILE A 142 4.89 -2.58 11.48
N LYS A 143 5.00 -3.40 12.52
CA LYS A 143 3.95 -4.36 12.88
C LYS A 143 2.63 -3.66 13.23
N LYS A 144 2.70 -2.57 13.99
CA LYS A 144 1.57 -1.73 14.38
C LYS A 144 0.91 -1.10 13.14
N PHE A 145 1.70 -0.60 12.20
CA PHE A 145 1.19 -0.06 10.94
C PHE A 145 0.46 -1.13 10.11
N PHE A 146 1.00 -2.34 9.98
CA PHE A 146 0.30 -3.42 9.28
C PHE A 146 -1.00 -3.83 9.96
N ARG A 147 -1.07 -3.79 11.30
CA ARG A 147 -2.33 -3.98 12.02
C ARG A 147 -3.35 -2.90 11.65
N TYR A 148 -2.91 -1.65 11.61
CA TYR A 148 -3.74 -0.52 11.19
C TYR A 148 -4.25 -0.68 9.74
N VAL A 149 -3.38 -1.07 8.82
CA VAL A 149 -3.77 -1.39 7.43
C VAL A 149 -4.83 -2.48 7.39
N THR A 150 -4.63 -3.58 8.13
CA THR A 150 -5.58 -4.68 8.20
C THR A 150 -6.94 -4.22 8.72
N MET A 151 -6.97 -3.47 9.81
CA MET A 151 -8.22 -2.93 10.38
C MET A 151 -8.93 -2.00 9.38
N THR A 152 -8.18 -1.16 8.68
CA THR A 152 -8.72 -0.24 7.67
C THR A 152 -9.33 -1.01 6.49
N VAL A 153 -8.63 -2.01 5.97
CA VAL A 153 -9.13 -2.85 4.86
C VAL A 153 -10.38 -3.62 5.31
N ALA A 154 -10.35 -4.27 6.48
CA ALA A 154 -11.50 -5.00 7.04
C ALA A 154 -12.72 -4.08 7.21
N SER A 155 -12.54 -2.89 7.79
CA SER A 155 -13.63 -1.92 7.92
C SER A 155 -14.23 -1.51 6.58
N ARG A 156 -13.41 -1.36 5.55
CA ARG A 156 -13.89 -1.06 4.20
C ARG A 156 -14.71 -2.21 3.61
N THR A 157 -14.25 -3.44 3.76
CA THR A 157 -14.95 -4.63 3.22
C THR A 157 -16.30 -4.88 3.90
N HIS A 158 -16.44 -4.54 5.18
CA HIS A 158 -17.68 -4.66 5.94
C HIS A 158 -18.62 -3.44 5.85
N SER A 159 -18.13 -2.32 5.27
CA SER A 159 -18.92 -1.09 5.15
C SER A 159 -19.99 -1.20 4.07
N GLN A 160 -21.15 -0.62 4.33
CA GLN A 160 -22.16 -0.37 3.28
C GLN A 160 -21.68 0.64 2.24
N THR A 161 -20.66 1.43 2.58
CA THR A 161 -20.01 2.42 1.70
C THR A 161 -18.50 2.17 1.65
N PRO A 162 -18.03 1.08 1.01
CA PRO A 162 -16.61 0.67 1.03
C PRO A 162 -15.65 1.73 0.49
N ASP A 163 -16.15 2.56 -0.41
CA ASP A 163 -15.40 3.65 -1.03
C ASP A 163 -15.31 4.93 -0.19
N ASN A 164 -16.06 4.98 0.92
CA ASN A 164 -16.05 6.07 1.89
C ASN A 164 -16.09 5.51 3.33
N PRO A 165 -15.05 4.77 3.74
CA PRO A 165 -15.04 4.08 5.03
C PRO A 165 -14.99 5.07 6.19
N PRO A 166 -15.46 4.66 7.39
CA PRO A 166 -15.24 5.44 8.60
C PRO A 166 -13.73 5.55 8.89
N THR A 167 -13.32 6.67 9.45
CA THR A 167 -11.94 6.87 9.92
C THR A 167 -11.70 5.95 11.11
N ILE A 168 -10.68 5.10 11.00
CA ILE A 168 -10.20 4.26 12.10
C ILE A 168 -9.01 4.97 12.72
N PRO A 169 -8.97 5.15 14.05
CA PRO A 169 -7.81 5.72 14.70
C PRO A 169 -6.61 4.76 14.59
N PHE A 170 -5.41 5.33 14.52
CA PHE A 170 -4.19 4.54 14.61
C PHE A 170 -4.15 3.83 15.98
N PRO A 171 -3.86 2.53 16.05
CA PRO A 171 -3.89 1.80 17.31
C PRO A 171 -2.94 2.40 18.35
N ASP A 172 -3.43 2.58 19.57
CA ASP A 172 -2.59 2.98 20.69
C ASP A 172 -1.57 1.90 21.06
N ASP A 173 -0.54 2.26 21.79
CA ASP A 173 0.38 1.30 22.37
C ASP A 173 -0.39 0.48 23.43
N GLU A 174 -0.70 -0.77 23.11
CA GLU A 174 -1.09 -1.71 24.16
C GLU A 174 0.12 -1.95 25.05
N ILE A 175 -0.03 -1.58 26.31
CA ILE A 175 0.94 -1.71 27.41
C ILE A 175 1.31 -3.19 27.60
#